data_f6fad9d2f85aaabe60afe5b163471fc0
#
_entry.id   f6fad9d2f85aaabe60afe5b163471fc0
#
_cell.length_a   1.000
_cell.length_b   1.000
_cell.length_c   1.000
_cell.angle_alpha   90.00
_cell.angle_beta   90.00
_cell.angle_gamma   90.00
#
_symmetry.space_group_name_H-M   'P 1'
#
loop_
_entity.id
_entity.type
_entity.pdbx_description
1 polymer ?
#
loop_
_entity_poly.entity_id
_entity_poly.type
_entity_poly.pdbx_seq_one_letter_code
_entity_poly.pdbx_strand_id
1 'polypeptide(L)' 'MARKIQIDLKGPEGNAFDLIATAESIGKQLKVPKEEREAIRKDMMSSDYDHLVATLEKHYGDFIDIYEA' A
#
# COMPACT_ATOMS: atom_id res chain seq x y z
N MET A 1 2.12 1.37 -20.88
CA MET A 1 2.32 2.31 -19.77
C MET A 1 1.48 1.89 -18.59
N ALA A 2 2.12 1.74 -17.46
CA ALA A 2 1.40 1.38 -16.26
C ALA A 2 0.63 2.59 -15.72
N ARG A 3 -0.65 2.40 -15.43
CA ARG A 3 -1.43 3.42 -14.74
C ARG A 3 -1.24 3.26 -13.26
N LYS A 4 -1.18 4.38 -12.56
CA LYS A 4 -1.17 4.33 -11.10
C LYS A 4 -2.53 3.87 -10.58
N ILE A 5 -2.51 3.06 -9.55
CA ILE A 5 -3.72 2.64 -8.86
C ILE A 5 -4.18 3.83 -8.02
N GLN A 6 -5.41 4.28 -8.23
CA GLN A 6 -5.95 5.40 -7.48
C GLN A 6 -6.64 4.91 -6.22
N ILE A 7 -6.27 5.49 -5.10
CA ILE A 7 -6.81 5.11 -3.79
C ILE A 7 -7.37 6.35 -3.11
N ASP A 8 -8.67 6.34 -2.86
CA ASP A 8 -9.34 7.39 -2.10
C ASP A 8 -9.38 6.98 -0.62
N LEU A 9 -8.65 7.70 0.22
CA LEU A 9 -8.57 7.38 1.63
C LEU A 9 -9.89 7.53 2.37
N LYS A 10 -10.81 8.32 1.81
CA LYS A 10 -12.16 8.47 2.38
C LYS A 10 -13.17 7.51 1.78
N GLY A 11 -12.78 6.76 0.77
CA GLY A 11 -13.64 5.76 0.15
C GLY A 11 -13.50 4.39 0.78
N PRO A 12 -14.26 3.40 0.28
CA PRO A 12 -14.20 2.04 0.81
C PRO A 12 -12.81 1.40 0.75
N GLU A 13 -12.00 1.76 -0.26
CA GLU A 13 -10.67 1.20 -0.42
C GLU A 13 -9.63 1.86 0.50
N GLY A 14 -10.03 2.88 1.26
CA GLY A 14 -9.11 3.59 2.15
C GLY A 14 -8.92 2.93 3.50
N ASN A 15 -9.58 1.80 3.80
CA ASN A 15 -9.40 1.16 5.07
C ASN A 15 -8.07 0.39 5.13
N ALA A 16 -7.62 0.11 6.36
CA ALA A 16 -6.31 -0.50 6.57
C ALA A 16 -6.16 -1.85 5.86
N PHE A 17 -7.21 -2.68 5.89
CA PHE A 17 -7.14 -4.00 5.27
C PHE A 17 -7.00 -3.90 3.75
N ASP A 18 -7.72 -2.99 3.12
CA ASP A 18 -7.62 -2.81 1.68
C ASP A 18 -6.27 -2.25 1.27
N LEU A 19 -5.70 -1.35 2.06
CA LEU A 19 -4.37 -0.81 1.79
C LEU A 19 -3.30 -1.89 1.91
N ILE A 20 -3.41 -2.75 2.91
CA ILE A 20 -2.49 -3.87 3.08
C ILE A 20 -2.62 -4.85 1.90
N ALA A 21 -3.85 -5.16 1.49
CA ALA A 21 -4.09 -6.03 0.34
C ALA A 21 -3.52 -5.43 -0.94
N THR A 22 -3.65 -4.12 -1.11
CA THR A 22 -3.09 -3.42 -2.27
C THR A 22 -1.56 -3.55 -2.29
N ALA A 23 -0.91 -3.35 -1.15
CA ALA A 23 0.53 -3.51 -1.04
C ALA A 23 0.97 -4.93 -1.42
N GLU A 24 0.26 -5.94 -0.92
CA GLU A 24 0.54 -7.34 -1.26
C GLU A 24 0.41 -7.59 -2.76
N SER A 25 -0.66 -7.09 -3.36
CA SER A 25 -0.91 -7.27 -4.78
C SER A 25 0.20 -6.64 -5.63
N ILE A 26 0.57 -5.41 -5.31
CA ILE A 26 1.64 -4.71 -6.03
C ILE A 26 2.97 -5.46 -5.86
N GLY A 27 3.27 -5.88 -4.63
CA GLY A 27 4.50 -6.63 -4.37
C GLY A 27 4.58 -7.91 -5.18
N LYS A 28 3.47 -8.63 -5.30
CA LYS A 28 3.43 -9.84 -6.12
C LYS A 28 3.65 -9.54 -7.60
N GLN A 29 3.04 -8.47 -8.09
CA GLN A 29 3.20 -8.09 -9.50
C GLN A 29 4.64 -7.68 -9.81
N LEU A 30 5.31 -7.05 -8.87
CA LEU A 30 6.71 -6.64 -9.02
C LEU A 30 7.69 -7.76 -8.69
N LYS A 31 7.19 -8.93 -8.33
CA LYS A 31 8.00 -10.09 -7.95
C LYS A 31 8.88 -9.82 -6.73
N VAL A 32 8.39 -9.02 -5.82
CA VAL A 32 9.06 -8.78 -4.54
C VAL A 32 9.05 -10.09 -3.74
N PRO A 33 10.19 -10.50 -3.17
CA PRO A 33 10.23 -11.73 -2.39
C PRO A 33 9.24 -11.73 -1.23
N LYS A 34 8.73 -12.90 -0.90
CA LYS A 34 7.75 -13.06 0.18
C LYS A 34 8.25 -12.45 1.49
N GLU A 35 9.51 -12.65 1.81
CA GLU A 35 10.11 -12.13 3.04
C GLU A 35 10.05 -10.60 3.09
N GLU A 36 10.33 -9.95 1.98
CA GLU A 36 10.23 -8.49 1.90
C GLU A 36 8.79 -8.02 2.00
N ARG A 37 7.88 -8.72 1.33
CA ARG A 37 6.46 -8.35 1.40
C ARG A 37 5.93 -8.46 2.82
N GLU A 38 6.33 -9.49 3.54
CA GLU A 38 5.94 -9.66 4.95
C GLU A 38 6.54 -8.58 5.83
N ALA A 39 7.79 -8.19 5.59
CA ALA A 39 8.43 -7.11 6.34
C ALA A 39 7.71 -5.79 6.12
N ILE A 40 7.33 -5.49 4.88
CA ILE A 40 6.58 -4.28 4.55
C ILE A 40 5.22 -4.29 5.25
N ARG A 41 4.52 -5.42 5.21
CA ARG A 41 3.22 -5.55 5.87
C ARG A 41 3.34 -5.34 7.38
N LYS A 42 4.33 -5.93 8.00
CA LYS A 42 4.57 -5.75 9.43
C LYS A 42 4.85 -4.30 9.77
N ASP A 43 5.65 -3.62 8.95
CA ASP A 43 5.94 -2.21 9.14
C ASP A 43 4.67 -1.37 9.02
N MET A 44 3.83 -1.65 8.02
CA MET A 44 2.56 -0.96 7.85
C MET A 44 1.66 -1.10 9.08
N MET A 45 1.71 -2.25 9.73
CA MET A 45 0.86 -2.56 10.88
C MET A 45 1.50 -2.20 12.23
N SER A 46 2.71 -1.66 12.22
CA SER A 46 3.49 -1.47 13.45
C SER A 46 3.09 -0.24 14.25
N SER A 47 2.29 0.65 13.69
CA SER A 47 1.90 1.88 14.33
C SER A 47 0.46 2.24 13.93
N ASP A 48 0.19 3.52 13.66
CA ASP A 48 -1.16 3.98 13.37
C ASP A 48 -1.44 3.98 11.86
N TYR A 49 -2.64 4.46 11.50
CA TYR A 49 -3.08 4.53 10.11
C TYR A 49 -2.18 5.44 9.28
N ASP A 50 -1.77 6.57 9.84
CA ASP A 50 -0.90 7.50 9.12
C ASP A 50 0.44 6.85 8.76
N HIS A 51 0.98 6.06 9.67
CA HIS A 51 2.20 5.31 9.43
C HIS A 51 2.00 4.26 8.33
N LEU A 52 0.86 3.59 8.35
CA LEU A 52 0.52 2.59 7.34
C LEU A 52 0.51 3.21 5.94
N VAL A 53 -0.15 4.36 5.80
CA VAL A 53 -0.22 5.07 4.52
C VAL A 53 1.17 5.53 4.09
N ALA A 54 1.95 6.09 5.01
CA ALA A 54 3.30 6.56 4.72
C ALA A 54 4.21 5.42 4.26
N THR A 55 4.09 4.26 4.90
CA THR A 55 4.87 3.08 4.53
C THR A 55 4.51 2.59 3.13
N LEU A 56 3.21 2.57 2.82
CA LEU A 56 2.74 2.19 1.50
C LEU A 56 3.31 3.12 0.43
N GLU A 57 3.26 4.42 0.66
CA GLU A 57 3.82 5.40 -0.28
C GLU A 57 5.33 5.27 -0.42
N LYS A 58 6.02 5.00 0.67
CA LYS A 58 7.48 4.84 0.66
C LYS A 58 7.92 3.70 -0.25
N HIS A 59 7.21 2.58 -0.18
CA HIS A 59 7.60 1.38 -0.93
C HIS A 59 6.99 1.31 -2.32
N TYR A 60 5.77 1.80 -2.49
CA TYR A 60 5.02 1.61 -3.73
C TYR A 60 4.40 2.90 -4.27
N GLY A 61 4.88 4.05 -3.81
CA GLY A 61 4.32 5.35 -4.20
C GLY A 61 4.38 5.63 -5.70
N ASP A 62 5.33 5.02 -6.40
CA ASP A 62 5.43 5.18 -7.85
C ASP A 62 4.30 4.47 -8.60
N PHE A 63 3.61 3.56 -7.95
CA PHE A 63 2.58 2.72 -8.56
C PHE A 63 1.18 3.06 -8.09
N ILE A 64 1.04 3.95 -7.12
CA ILE A 64 -0.24 4.32 -6.54
C ILE A 64 -0.37 5.83 -6.47
N ASP A 65 -1.62 6.28 -6.48
CA ASP A 65 -1.98 7.69 -6.33
C ASP A 65 -2.98 7.76 -5.18
N ILE A 66 -2.51 8.22 -4.03
CA ILE A 66 -3.32 8.30 -2.81
C ILE A 66 -3.86 9.70 -2.67
N TYR A 67 -5.15 9.81 -2.50
CA TYR A 67 -5.81 11.12 -2.35
C TYR A 67 -6.97 11.03 -1.38
N GLU A 68 -7.47 12.18 -0.97
CA GLU A 68 -8.68 12.29 -0.18
C GLU A 68 -9.70 13.14 -0.94
N ALA A 69 -10.82 12.51 -1.23
CA ALA A 69 -11.90 13.20 -1.95
C ALA A 69 -12.66 14.16 -1.04
#